data_3bd742826899fbf9a4a5d74831dde233
#
_entry.id   3bd742826899fbf9a4a5d74831dde233
#
_cell.length_a   1.000
_cell.length_b   1.000
_cell.length_c   1.000
_cell.angle_alpha   90.00
_cell.angle_beta   90.00
_cell.angle_gamma   90.00
#
_symmetry.space_group_name_H-M   'P 1'
#
loop_
_entity.id
_entity.type
_entity.pdbx_description
1 polymer ?
#
loop_
_entity_poly.entity_id
_entity_poly.type
_entity_poly.pdbx_seq_one_letter_code
_entity_poly.pdbx_strand_id
1 'polypeptide(L)'
;PREKMLKRENQQMRSQYKLLSRRLDEALDVMADVRERDANLYRVILQADPISAAVWNAGTDNVSRYQDLMNLSDADLVVATTQKVEQLNRQLYVQTNSINELVKLGQQNEDRINCLPAIQPVSNKDLKRTASGYGLRIDPIYKTRKFHEGMDFAADIGTPVYVTGNGTVVETGWKQGYGKTIVINHGYGYKTRYAHLSHISVRNGQKVIRGEEIGLVGNTG
;
A
#
# COMPACT_ATOMS: atom_id res chain seq x y z
N PRO A 1 7.86 -15.24 -60.94
CA PRO A 1 7.18 -14.13 -60.25
C PRO A 1 6.49 -14.53 -58.97
N ARG A 2 5.68 -15.59 -58.97
CA ARG A 2 4.87 -16.06 -57.83
C ARG A 2 5.70 -16.48 -56.62
N GLU A 3 6.80 -17.21 -56.82
CA GLU A 3 7.69 -17.68 -55.75
C GLU A 3 8.41 -16.51 -55.04
N LYS A 4 8.82 -15.48 -55.77
CA LYS A 4 9.42 -14.26 -55.20
C LYS A 4 8.42 -13.46 -54.37
N MET A 5 7.16 -13.45 -54.77
CA MET A 5 6.06 -12.82 -54.02
C MET A 5 5.79 -13.54 -52.71
N LEU A 6 5.65 -14.86 -52.75
CA LEU A 6 5.46 -15.68 -51.56
C LEU A 6 6.62 -15.56 -50.56
N LYS A 7 7.87 -15.53 -51.05
CA LYS A 7 9.04 -15.30 -50.18
C LYS A 7 9.02 -13.91 -49.50
N ARG A 8 8.57 -12.89 -50.19
CA ARG A 8 8.42 -11.53 -49.61
C ARG A 8 7.30 -11.48 -48.56
N GLU A 9 6.15 -12.09 -48.87
CA GLU A 9 5.02 -12.17 -47.92
C GLU A 9 5.40 -12.96 -46.66
N ASN A 10 6.11 -14.08 -46.78
CA ASN A 10 6.63 -14.82 -45.65
C ASN A 10 7.63 -14.01 -44.82
N GLN A 11 8.54 -13.28 -45.47
CA GLN A 11 9.46 -12.40 -44.75
C GLN A 11 8.76 -11.29 -44.00
N GLN A 12 7.74 -10.67 -44.59
CA GLN A 12 6.91 -9.66 -43.95
C GLN A 12 6.18 -10.22 -42.76
N MET A 13 5.52 -11.36 -42.90
CA MET A 13 4.80 -12.04 -41.83
C MET A 13 5.73 -12.39 -40.66
N ARG A 14 6.89 -12.96 -40.97
CA ARG A 14 7.92 -13.28 -39.96
C ARG A 14 8.39 -12.02 -39.20
N SER A 15 8.56 -10.90 -39.90
CA SER A 15 8.94 -9.63 -39.26
C SER A 15 7.84 -9.08 -38.36
N GLN A 16 6.58 -9.24 -38.76
CA GLN A 16 5.41 -8.87 -37.96
C GLN A 16 5.29 -9.73 -36.68
N TYR A 17 5.48 -11.05 -36.79
CA TYR A 17 5.49 -11.94 -35.62
C TYR A 17 6.61 -11.61 -34.65
N LYS A 18 7.82 -11.29 -35.15
CA LYS A 18 8.93 -10.85 -34.29
C LYS A 18 8.61 -9.55 -33.55
N LEU A 19 7.98 -8.60 -34.25
CA LEU A 19 7.56 -7.34 -33.61
C LEU A 19 6.48 -7.59 -32.57
N LEU A 20 5.48 -8.42 -32.89
CA LEU A 20 4.41 -8.80 -31.97
C LEU A 20 4.98 -9.51 -30.72
N SER A 21 5.88 -10.46 -30.92
CA SER A 21 6.54 -11.17 -29.81
C SER A 21 7.26 -10.22 -28.87
N ARG A 22 7.96 -9.21 -29.40
CA ARG A 22 8.64 -8.19 -28.58
C ARG A 22 7.65 -7.31 -27.80
N ARG A 23 6.55 -6.88 -28.42
CA ARG A 23 5.49 -6.12 -27.72
C ARG A 23 4.82 -6.93 -26.62
N LEU A 24 4.71 -8.25 -26.82
CA LEU A 24 4.19 -9.15 -25.77
C LEU A 24 5.18 -9.28 -24.60
N ASP A 25 6.49 -9.31 -24.87
CA ASP A 25 7.50 -9.28 -23.80
C ASP A 25 7.38 -8.00 -22.97
N GLU A 26 7.29 -6.84 -23.63
CA GLU A 26 7.07 -5.55 -22.95
C GLU A 26 5.77 -5.54 -22.10
N ALA A 27 4.68 -6.13 -22.62
CA ALA A 27 3.43 -6.25 -21.88
C ALA A 27 3.54 -7.20 -20.69
N LEU A 28 4.28 -8.30 -20.81
CA LEU A 28 4.54 -9.24 -19.71
C LEU A 28 5.41 -8.61 -18.62
N ASP A 29 6.38 -7.77 -18.98
CA ASP A 29 7.19 -7.00 -18.02
C ASP A 29 6.32 -6.02 -17.22
N VAL A 30 5.41 -5.30 -17.88
CA VAL A 30 4.44 -4.42 -17.20
C VAL A 30 3.54 -5.23 -16.25
N MET A 31 3.11 -6.41 -16.68
CA MET A 31 2.30 -7.30 -15.82
C MET A 31 3.09 -7.80 -14.60
N ALA A 32 4.40 -8.05 -14.75
CA ALA A 32 5.26 -8.41 -13.63
C ALA A 32 5.33 -7.29 -12.59
N ASP A 33 5.47 -6.03 -13.00
CA ASP A 33 5.45 -4.86 -12.11
C ASP A 33 4.10 -4.71 -11.39
N VAL A 34 2.98 -4.89 -12.11
CA VAL A 34 1.63 -4.82 -11.52
C VAL A 34 1.46 -5.93 -10.46
N ARG A 35 1.91 -7.14 -10.76
CA ARG A 35 1.88 -8.28 -9.83
C ARG A 35 2.73 -8.03 -8.58
N GLU A 36 3.90 -7.42 -8.74
CA GLU A 36 4.77 -7.08 -7.61
C GLU A 36 4.11 -6.04 -6.69
N ARG A 37 3.47 -5.02 -7.26
CA ARG A 37 2.71 -4.03 -6.48
C ARG A 37 1.50 -4.65 -5.79
N ASP A 38 0.80 -5.56 -6.44
CA ASP A 38 -0.32 -6.30 -5.83
C ASP A 38 0.17 -7.06 -4.59
N ALA A 39 1.22 -7.86 -4.72
CA ALA A 39 1.74 -8.70 -3.64
C ALA A 39 2.37 -7.90 -2.50
N ASN A 40 3.19 -6.89 -2.81
CA ASN A 40 4.06 -6.22 -1.82
C ASN A 40 3.45 -4.93 -1.25
N LEU A 41 2.43 -4.37 -1.87
CA LEU A 41 1.80 -3.14 -1.43
C LEU A 41 0.33 -3.34 -1.08
N TYR A 42 -0.51 -3.66 -2.06
CA TYR A 42 -1.96 -3.65 -1.85
C TYR A 42 -2.42 -4.78 -0.92
N ARG A 43 -1.92 -6.01 -1.09
CA ARG A 43 -2.27 -7.13 -0.23
C ARG A 43 -1.75 -6.97 1.19
N VAL A 44 -0.57 -6.38 1.36
CA VAL A 44 -0.01 -6.07 2.68
C VAL A 44 -0.87 -5.03 3.41
N ILE A 45 -1.24 -3.92 2.74
CA ILE A 45 -2.08 -2.87 3.33
C ILE A 45 -3.47 -3.40 3.73
N LEU A 46 -4.08 -4.21 2.87
CA LEU A 46 -5.43 -4.75 3.10
C LEU A 46 -5.43 -6.06 3.89
N GLN A 47 -4.25 -6.60 4.25
CA GLN A 47 -4.07 -7.89 4.94
C GLN A 47 -4.74 -9.05 4.19
N ALA A 48 -4.62 -9.03 2.86
CA ALA A 48 -5.08 -10.10 1.99
C ALA A 48 -4.01 -11.19 1.86
N ASP A 49 -4.43 -12.43 1.69
CA ASP A 49 -3.52 -13.55 1.48
C ASP A 49 -2.78 -13.42 0.13
N PRO A 50 -1.50 -13.80 0.07
CA PRO A 50 -0.73 -13.77 -1.18
C PRO A 50 -1.27 -14.78 -2.19
N ILE A 51 -1.31 -14.40 -3.47
CA ILE A 51 -1.67 -15.31 -4.55
C ILE A 51 -0.50 -16.26 -4.81
N SER A 52 -0.73 -17.58 -4.74
CA SER A 52 0.31 -18.57 -4.95
C SER A 52 0.86 -18.56 -6.40
N ALA A 53 2.14 -18.91 -6.54
CA ALA A 53 2.77 -19.06 -7.85
C ALA A 53 2.04 -20.08 -8.76
N ALA A 54 1.44 -21.12 -8.16
CA ALA A 54 0.66 -22.12 -8.88
C ALA A 54 -0.55 -21.52 -9.61
N VAL A 55 -1.24 -20.53 -9.00
CA VAL A 55 -2.37 -19.83 -9.63
C VAL A 55 -1.89 -19.00 -10.82
N TRP A 56 -0.75 -18.31 -10.67
CA TRP A 56 -0.18 -17.51 -11.77
C TRP A 56 0.29 -18.33 -12.95
N ASN A 57 0.75 -19.57 -12.72
CA ASN A 57 1.33 -20.45 -13.73
C ASN A 57 0.37 -21.58 -14.18
N ALA A 58 -0.86 -21.64 -13.68
CA ALA A 58 -1.80 -22.71 -14.01
C ALA A 58 -2.04 -22.78 -15.53
N GLY A 59 -1.88 -23.98 -16.12
CA GLY A 59 -2.21 -24.26 -17.53
C GLY A 59 -1.15 -23.86 -18.56
N THR A 60 0.10 -23.59 -18.18
CA THR A 60 1.20 -23.30 -19.14
C THR A 60 1.72 -24.55 -19.87
N ASP A 61 1.40 -25.76 -19.42
CA ASP A 61 2.09 -27.01 -19.80
C ASP A 61 1.43 -27.79 -20.91
N ASN A 62 0.44 -27.25 -21.62
CA ASN A 62 -0.34 -28.03 -22.61
C ASN A 62 0.24 -27.91 -24.02
N VAL A 63 1.36 -28.60 -24.28
CA VAL A 63 2.07 -28.66 -25.58
C VAL A 63 1.18 -29.24 -26.70
N SER A 64 0.20 -30.09 -26.37
CA SER A 64 -0.68 -30.74 -27.36
C SER A 64 -1.58 -29.77 -28.14
N ARG A 65 -1.84 -28.56 -27.60
CA ARG A 65 -2.65 -27.50 -28.26
C ARG A 65 -2.02 -26.93 -29.53
N TYR A 66 -0.70 -27.07 -29.69
CA TYR A 66 0.04 -26.43 -30.78
C TYR A 66 0.45 -27.38 -31.89
N GLN A 67 -0.02 -28.65 -31.86
CA GLN A 67 0.35 -29.65 -32.86
C GLN A 67 0.02 -29.19 -34.28
N ASP A 68 -1.11 -28.52 -34.48
CA ASP A 68 -1.53 -28.00 -35.80
C ASP A 68 -0.61 -26.88 -36.32
N LEU A 69 0.08 -26.17 -35.41
CA LEU A 69 1.01 -25.08 -35.76
C LEU A 69 2.42 -25.61 -36.07
N MET A 70 2.77 -26.82 -35.66
CA MET A 70 4.11 -27.39 -35.82
C MET A 70 4.46 -27.67 -37.30
N ASN A 71 3.47 -27.69 -38.18
CA ASN A 71 3.66 -27.92 -39.64
C ASN A 71 3.95 -26.62 -40.42
N LEU A 72 4.00 -25.46 -39.75
CA LEU A 72 4.27 -24.17 -40.36
C LEU A 72 5.79 -23.93 -40.53
N SER A 73 6.19 -23.23 -41.58
CA SER A 73 7.60 -22.90 -41.86
C SER A 73 8.32 -22.11 -40.76
N ASP A 74 7.59 -21.45 -39.87
CA ASP A 74 8.09 -20.70 -38.73
C ASP A 74 7.35 -21.10 -37.44
N ALA A 75 7.09 -22.41 -37.27
CA ALA A 75 6.32 -23.01 -36.18
C ALA A 75 6.77 -22.53 -34.81
N ASP A 76 8.07 -22.54 -34.54
CA ASP A 76 8.64 -22.13 -33.26
C ASP A 76 8.29 -20.68 -32.88
N LEU A 77 8.35 -19.75 -33.86
CA LEU A 77 8.03 -18.35 -33.63
C LEU A 77 6.53 -18.15 -33.40
N VAL A 78 5.68 -18.84 -34.15
CA VAL A 78 4.23 -18.74 -34.01
C VAL A 78 3.79 -19.35 -32.69
N VAL A 79 4.29 -20.55 -32.34
CA VAL A 79 4.00 -21.21 -31.07
C VAL A 79 4.44 -20.36 -29.89
N ALA A 80 5.68 -19.87 -29.88
CA ALA A 80 6.19 -19.01 -28.81
C ALA A 80 5.37 -17.72 -28.65
N THR A 81 4.96 -17.10 -29.76
CA THR A 81 4.13 -15.88 -29.70
C THR A 81 2.73 -16.19 -29.15
N THR A 82 2.12 -17.30 -29.56
CA THR A 82 0.82 -17.75 -29.07
C THR A 82 0.86 -18.06 -27.57
N GLN A 83 1.93 -18.73 -27.10
CA GLN A 83 2.14 -19.00 -25.67
C GLN A 83 2.23 -17.71 -24.84
N LYS A 84 2.91 -16.68 -25.35
CA LYS A 84 2.98 -15.37 -24.69
C LYS A 84 1.61 -14.71 -24.59
N VAL A 85 0.79 -14.79 -25.63
CA VAL A 85 -0.60 -14.29 -25.59
C VAL A 85 -1.42 -15.01 -24.53
N GLU A 86 -1.34 -16.33 -24.47
CA GLU A 86 -2.07 -17.12 -23.48
C GLU A 86 -1.59 -16.84 -22.06
N GLN A 87 -0.28 -16.67 -21.87
CA GLN A 87 0.31 -16.29 -20.59
C GLN A 87 -0.19 -14.91 -20.15
N LEU A 88 -0.16 -13.93 -21.04
CA LEU A 88 -0.63 -12.57 -20.75
C LEU A 88 -2.12 -12.56 -20.39
N ASN A 89 -2.96 -13.24 -21.18
CA ASN A 89 -4.40 -13.34 -20.92
C ASN A 89 -4.70 -13.96 -19.55
N ARG A 90 -3.96 -14.98 -19.17
CA ARG A 90 -4.09 -15.60 -17.86
C ARG A 90 -3.69 -14.67 -16.73
N GLN A 91 -2.54 -14.02 -16.86
CA GLN A 91 -2.08 -13.06 -15.86
C GLN A 91 -3.07 -11.91 -15.68
N LEU A 92 -3.64 -11.41 -16.78
CA LEU A 92 -4.71 -10.41 -16.75
C LEU A 92 -5.96 -10.92 -16.03
N TYR A 93 -6.37 -12.16 -16.27
CA TYR A 93 -7.52 -12.75 -15.57
C TYR A 93 -7.28 -12.87 -14.07
N VAL A 94 -6.11 -13.40 -13.66
CA VAL A 94 -5.75 -13.52 -12.25
C VAL A 94 -5.67 -12.15 -11.60
N GLN A 95 -5.05 -11.16 -12.28
CA GLN A 95 -4.93 -9.80 -11.77
C GLN A 95 -6.29 -9.11 -11.62
N THR A 96 -7.20 -9.32 -12.57
CA THR A 96 -8.56 -8.76 -12.49
C THR A 96 -9.31 -9.32 -11.28
N ASN A 97 -9.20 -10.61 -11.02
CA ASN A 97 -9.81 -11.24 -9.84
C ASN A 97 -9.18 -10.74 -8.54
N SER A 98 -7.84 -10.56 -8.53
CA SER A 98 -7.13 -9.96 -7.40
C SER A 98 -7.63 -8.55 -7.10
N ILE A 99 -7.73 -7.69 -8.10
CA ILE A 99 -8.24 -6.31 -7.93
C ILE A 99 -9.67 -6.33 -7.39
N ASN A 100 -10.55 -7.19 -7.91
CA ASN A 100 -11.92 -7.31 -7.43
C ASN A 100 -11.98 -7.75 -5.96
N GLU A 101 -11.11 -8.67 -5.54
CA GLU A 101 -10.97 -9.07 -4.14
C GLU A 101 -10.50 -7.89 -3.27
N LEU A 102 -9.44 -7.20 -3.70
CA LEU A 102 -8.89 -6.04 -2.97
C LEU A 102 -9.90 -4.90 -2.84
N VAL A 103 -10.70 -4.64 -3.88
CA VAL A 103 -11.78 -3.64 -3.82
C VAL A 103 -12.82 -4.02 -2.76
N LYS A 104 -13.26 -5.29 -2.72
CA LYS A 104 -14.19 -5.79 -1.69
C LYS A 104 -13.60 -5.66 -0.29
N LEU A 105 -12.35 -6.07 -0.10
CA LEU A 105 -11.64 -5.93 1.18
C LEU A 105 -11.50 -4.47 1.59
N GLY A 106 -11.18 -3.58 0.65
CA GLY A 106 -11.12 -2.14 0.88
C GLY A 106 -12.45 -1.57 1.35
N GLN A 107 -13.54 -1.93 0.69
CA GLN A 107 -14.89 -1.52 1.07
C GLN A 107 -15.31 -2.05 2.45
N GLN A 108 -14.98 -3.31 2.75
CA GLN A 108 -15.27 -3.92 4.05
C GLN A 108 -14.42 -3.37 5.19
N ASN A 109 -13.22 -2.87 4.88
CA ASN A 109 -12.27 -2.35 5.85
C ASN A 109 -12.19 -0.81 5.86
N GLU A 110 -13.11 -0.10 5.21
CA GLU A 110 -13.09 1.36 5.16
C GLU A 110 -13.06 1.99 6.55
N ASP A 111 -13.91 1.52 7.46
CA ASP A 111 -13.92 1.97 8.85
C ASP A 111 -12.57 1.71 9.54
N ARG A 112 -11.98 0.54 9.33
CA ARG A 112 -10.67 0.17 9.89
C ARG A 112 -9.56 1.08 9.36
N ILE A 113 -9.51 1.34 8.05
CA ILE A 113 -8.51 2.22 7.42
C ILE A 113 -8.63 3.65 7.96
N ASN A 114 -9.84 4.12 8.16
CA ASN A 114 -10.09 5.43 8.75
C ASN A 114 -9.72 5.50 10.24
N CYS A 115 -9.77 4.39 10.96
CA CYS A 115 -9.39 4.27 12.36
C CYS A 115 -7.88 4.13 12.57
N LEU A 116 -7.10 3.74 11.54
CA LEU A 116 -5.64 3.66 11.68
C LEU A 116 -5.04 5.05 11.92
N PRO A 117 -4.16 5.22 12.94
CA PRO A 117 -3.40 6.44 13.15
C PRO A 117 -2.40 6.67 12.02
N ALA A 118 -2.80 7.36 10.96
CA ALA A 118 -2.04 7.45 9.71
C ALA A 118 -1.55 8.85 9.34
N ILE A 119 -1.98 9.89 10.08
CA ILE A 119 -1.52 11.26 9.86
C ILE A 119 -0.73 11.78 11.06
N GLN A 120 0.05 12.84 10.85
CA GLN A 120 0.74 13.51 11.94
C GLN A 120 -0.24 14.36 12.77
N PRO A 121 -0.03 14.44 14.11
CA PRO A 121 -0.92 15.21 14.98
C PRO A 121 -0.74 16.73 14.86
N VAL A 122 0.32 17.19 14.20
CA VAL A 122 0.60 18.60 13.94
C VAL A 122 0.82 18.79 12.44
N SER A 123 0.26 19.86 11.87
CA SER A 123 0.42 20.17 10.45
C SER A 123 1.90 20.38 10.08
N ASN A 124 2.34 19.86 8.93
CA ASN A 124 3.73 20.00 8.45
C ASN A 124 4.20 21.46 8.38
N LYS A 125 3.31 22.40 8.06
CA LYS A 125 3.62 23.84 7.99
C LYS A 125 3.90 24.45 9.36
N ASP A 126 3.33 23.87 10.42
CA ASP A 126 3.44 24.37 11.80
C ASP A 126 4.51 23.59 12.59
N LEU A 127 5.00 22.47 12.02
CA LEU A 127 6.02 21.63 12.63
C LEU A 127 7.40 22.24 12.46
N LYS A 128 8.03 22.63 13.57
CA LYS A 128 9.41 23.16 13.57
C LYS A 128 10.43 22.05 13.35
N ARG A 129 10.25 20.91 14.01
CA ARG A 129 11.07 19.70 13.90
C ARG A 129 10.38 18.51 14.57
N THR A 130 10.73 17.30 14.18
CA THR A 130 10.53 16.12 15.01
C THR A 130 11.58 16.16 16.11
N ALA A 131 11.19 16.42 17.34
CA ALA A 131 12.12 16.69 18.42
C ALA A 131 12.81 15.41 18.90
N SER A 132 12.08 14.28 18.99
CA SER A 132 12.61 12.98 19.38
C SER A 132 11.72 11.84 18.91
N GLY A 133 12.36 10.77 18.44
CA GLY A 133 11.68 9.54 18.00
C GLY A 133 11.44 8.54 19.12
N TYR A 134 10.76 7.45 18.77
CA TYR A 134 10.55 6.27 19.60
C TYR A 134 11.86 5.51 19.83
N GLY A 135 12.09 5.02 21.06
CA GLY A 135 13.21 4.16 21.39
C GLY A 135 14.05 4.59 22.59
N LEU A 136 15.17 3.91 22.79
CA LEU A 136 16.12 4.21 23.86
C LEU A 136 16.83 5.55 23.61
N ARG A 137 16.75 6.46 24.57
CA ARG A 137 17.45 7.74 24.53
C ARG A 137 18.02 8.11 25.91
N ILE A 138 18.95 9.08 25.93
CA ILE A 138 19.39 9.69 27.18
C ILE A 138 18.36 10.73 27.57
N ASP A 139 17.77 10.58 28.76
CA ASP A 139 16.84 11.52 29.33
C ASP A 139 17.54 12.90 29.45
N PRO A 140 16.99 13.98 28.91
CA PRO A 140 17.63 15.28 28.91
C PRO A 140 17.75 15.88 30.32
N ILE A 141 16.89 15.50 31.26
CA ILE A 141 16.85 16.00 32.63
C ILE A 141 17.74 15.13 33.53
N TYR A 142 17.48 13.84 33.58
CA TYR A 142 18.17 12.90 34.51
C TYR A 142 19.45 12.30 33.96
N LYS A 143 19.80 12.52 32.68
CA LYS A 143 20.98 11.97 32.00
C LYS A 143 21.10 10.44 32.07
N THR A 144 20.01 9.75 32.35
CA THR A 144 19.91 8.29 32.38
C THR A 144 19.35 7.76 31.06
N ARG A 145 19.65 6.50 30.71
CA ARG A 145 19.03 5.83 29.57
C ARG A 145 17.57 5.54 29.90
N LYS A 146 16.64 6.11 29.13
CA LYS A 146 15.23 5.89 29.26
C LYS A 146 14.61 5.52 27.91
N PHE A 147 13.67 4.61 27.94
CA PHE A 147 12.91 4.26 26.73
C PHE A 147 11.81 5.29 26.50
N HIS A 148 11.77 5.87 25.33
CA HIS A 148 10.73 6.80 24.90
C HIS A 148 9.64 6.04 24.13
N GLU A 149 8.45 5.93 24.72
CA GLU A 149 7.31 5.17 24.18
C GLU A 149 6.50 5.94 23.14
N GLY A 150 6.99 7.10 22.70
CA GLY A 150 6.27 7.97 21.78
C GLY A 150 7.16 8.68 20.77
N MET A 151 6.57 9.61 20.07
CA MET A 151 7.24 10.52 19.16
C MET A 151 6.92 11.97 19.59
N ASP A 152 7.95 12.80 19.75
CA ASP A 152 7.78 14.19 20.09
C ASP A 152 7.72 15.06 18.83
N PHE A 153 6.74 15.94 18.77
CA PHE A 153 6.55 16.93 17.71
C PHE A 153 6.74 18.33 18.31
N ALA A 154 7.71 19.08 17.81
CA ALA A 154 7.98 20.45 18.30
C ALA A 154 7.26 21.47 17.42
N ALA A 155 6.33 22.21 18.04
CA ALA A 155 5.60 23.32 17.45
C ALA A 155 5.40 24.43 18.47
N ASP A 156 4.92 25.60 18.05
CA ASP A 156 4.62 26.69 18.95
C ASP A 156 3.46 26.38 19.89
N ILE A 157 3.52 26.89 21.12
CA ILE A 157 2.41 26.77 22.06
C ILE A 157 1.16 27.41 21.46
N GLY A 158 0.03 26.69 21.51
CA GLY A 158 -1.22 27.12 20.90
C GLY A 158 -1.44 26.61 19.46
N THR A 159 -0.47 25.92 18.87
CA THR A 159 -0.65 25.25 17.57
C THR A 159 -1.73 24.17 17.69
N PRO A 160 -2.66 24.04 16.72
CA PRO A 160 -3.67 22.99 16.72
C PRO A 160 -3.07 21.57 16.71
N VAL A 161 -3.67 20.69 17.51
CA VAL A 161 -3.37 19.25 17.54
C VAL A 161 -4.54 18.48 16.99
N TYR A 162 -4.27 17.63 16.02
CA TYR A 162 -5.28 16.87 15.28
C TYR A 162 -5.24 15.38 15.63
N VAL A 163 -6.41 14.74 15.66
CA VAL A 163 -6.50 13.29 15.85
C VAL A 163 -5.95 12.55 14.62
N THR A 164 -5.15 11.52 14.86
CA THR A 164 -4.41 10.80 13.82
C THR A 164 -5.21 9.73 13.10
N GLY A 165 -6.35 9.30 13.65
CA GLY A 165 -7.30 8.33 13.11
C GLY A 165 -8.68 8.51 13.72
N ASN A 166 -9.74 7.99 13.09
CA ASN A 166 -11.07 7.99 13.68
C ASN A 166 -11.07 7.23 15.00
N GLY A 167 -11.88 7.67 15.97
CA GLY A 167 -11.94 6.99 17.25
C GLY A 167 -12.90 7.59 18.24
N THR A 168 -12.81 7.13 19.48
CA THR A 168 -13.58 7.66 20.62
C THR A 168 -12.61 8.08 21.71
N VAL A 169 -12.80 9.27 22.23
CA VAL A 169 -12.03 9.79 23.36
C VAL A 169 -12.37 8.98 24.61
N VAL A 170 -11.36 8.32 25.19
CA VAL A 170 -11.56 7.46 26.38
C VAL A 170 -11.01 8.07 27.66
N GLU A 171 -10.09 9.04 27.57
CA GLU A 171 -9.53 9.72 28.74
C GLU A 171 -9.18 11.17 28.33
N THR A 172 -9.53 12.12 29.21
CA THR A 172 -9.08 13.53 29.11
C THR A 172 -8.76 14.06 30.48
N GLY A 173 -7.74 14.88 30.61
CA GLY A 173 -7.42 15.54 31.88
C GLY A 173 -5.92 15.61 32.18
N TRP A 174 -5.61 15.88 33.44
CA TRP A 174 -4.21 15.96 33.91
C TRP A 174 -3.70 14.58 34.28
N LYS A 175 -2.50 14.24 33.80
CA LYS A 175 -1.79 13.00 34.16
C LYS A 175 -0.35 13.32 34.54
N GLN A 176 0.10 12.76 35.66
CA GLN A 176 1.46 12.97 36.14
C GLN A 176 2.48 12.55 35.07
N GLY A 177 3.45 13.44 34.79
CA GLY A 177 4.49 13.26 33.78
C GLY A 177 4.04 13.45 32.31
N TYR A 178 2.73 13.64 32.06
CA TYR A 178 2.17 13.91 30.72
C TYR A 178 1.42 15.25 30.63
N GLY A 179 1.14 15.89 31.76
CA GLY A 179 0.36 17.12 31.81
C GLY A 179 -1.07 16.93 31.32
N LYS A 180 -1.62 17.94 30.66
CA LYS A 180 -2.93 17.80 29.99
C LYS A 180 -2.85 16.81 28.86
N THR A 181 -3.69 15.78 28.92
CA THR A 181 -3.60 14.57 28.10
C THR A 181 -4.96 14.20 27.54
N ILE A 182 -4.96 13.69 26.33
CA ILE A 182 -6.10 13.04 25.66
C ILE A 182 -5.68 11.63 25.27
N VAL A 183 -6.53 10.63 25.53
CA VAL A 183 -6.36 9.26 25.02
C VAL A 183 -7.55 8.92 24.14
N ILE A 184 -7.27 8.43 22.93
CA ILE A 184 -8.26 8.06 21.94
C ILE A 184 -8.13 6.58 21.63
N ASN A 185 -9.25 5.87 21.71
CA ASN A 185 -9.37 4.49 21.26
C ASN A 185 -9.90 4.47 19.83
N HIS A 186 -9.09 3.95 18.91
CA HIS A 186 -9.40 3.85 17.50
C HIS A 186 -10.09 2.53 17.12
N GLY A 187 -10.29 1.62 18.10
CA GLY A 187 -10.68 0.26 17.78
C GLY A 187 -9.50 -0.56 17.24
N TYR A 188 -9.77 -1.78 16.83
CA TYR A 188 -8.79 -2.69 16.19
C TYR A 188 -7.47 -2.87 16.95
N GLY A 189 -7.47 -2.63 18.26
CA GLY A 189 -6.27 -2.68 19.12
C GLY A 189 -5.43 -1.41 19.17
N TYR A 190 -5.78 -0.36 18.45
CA TYR A 190 -5.03 0.89 18.42
C TYR A 190 -5.55 1.92 19.44
N LYS A 191 -4.62 2.53 20.18
CA LYS A 191 -4.87 3.71 21.03
C LYS A 191 -3.77 4.73 20.83
N THR A 192 -4.13 6.01 20.80
CA THR A 192 -3.15 7.11 20.78
C THR A 192 -3.29 7.97 22.01
N ARG A 193 -2.18 8.55 22.46
CA ARG A 193 -2.09 9.52 23.55
C ARG A 193 -1.47 10.80 23.02
N TYR A 194 -2.12 11.92 23.34
CA TYR A 194 -1.65 13.27 23.08
C TYR A 194 -1.38 13.93 24.41
N ALA A 195 -0.15 14.34 24.65
CA ALA A 195 0.31 14.84 25.96
C ALA A 195 0.86 16.25 25.87
N HIS A 196 1.16 16.83 27.04
CA HIS A 196 1.73 18.19 27.22
C HIS A 196 0.90 19.32 26.61
N LEU A 197 -0.42 19.11 26.46
CA LEU A 197 -1.32 20.06 25.82
C LEU A 197 -1.51 21.34 26.68
N SER A 198 -1.67 22.49 26.03
CA SER A 198 -2.11 23.74 26.71
C SER A 198 -3.62 23.76 26.89
N HIS A 199 -4.36 23.21 25.96
CA HIS A 199 -5.83 23.15 25.95
C HIS A 199 -6.34 21.80 25.45
N ILE A 200 -7.47 21.35 26.02
CA ILE A 200 -8.20 20.15 25.58
C ILE A 200 -9.55 20.63 25.03
N SER A 201 -9.84 20.33 23.77
CA SER A 201 -11.05 20.78 23.06
C SER A 201 -12.15 19.71 23.00
N VAL A 202 -11.86 18.51 23.50
CA VAL A 202 -12.77 17.33 23.44
C VAL A 202 -13.08 16.79 24.83
N ARG A 203 -14.12 15.97 24.94
CA ARG A 203 -14.57 15.33 26.19
C ARG A 203 -14.62 13.81 26.08
N ASN A 204 -14.54 13.12 27.23
CA ASN A 204 -14.69 11.68 27.29
C ASN A 204 -16.00 11.22 26.64
N GLY A 205 -15.92 10.14 25.86
CA GLY A 205 -17.04 9.59 25.10
C GLY A 205 -17.28 10.26 23.74
N GLN A 206 -16.61 11.37 23.44
CA GLN A 206 -16.74 12.04 22.14
C GLN A 206 -16.14 11.18 21.03
N LYS A 207 -16.90 10.99 19.93
CA LYS A 207 -16.39 10.43 18.67
C LYS A 207 -15.66 11.54 17.92
N VAL A 208 -14.49 11.21 17.37
CA VAL A 208 -13.63 12.12 16.61
C VAL A 208 -13.25 11.51 15.28
N ILE A 209 -13.09 12.33 14.26
CA ILE A 209 -12.75 11.94 12.89
C ILE A 209 -11.30 12.34 12.62
N ARG A 210 -10.54 11.50 11.94
CA ARG A 210 -9.14 11.75 11.55
C ARG A 210 -8.99 13.16 10.95
N GLY A 211 -8.05 13.95 11.50
CA GLY A 211 -7.83 15.34 11.13
C GLY A 211 -8.71 16.35 11.88
N GLU A 212 -9.59 15.92 12.81
CA GLU A 212 -10.33 16.84 13.70
C GLU A 212 -9.40 17.42 14.76
N GLU A 213 -9.56 18.71 15.07
CA GLU A 213 -8.82 19.38 16.14
C GLU A 213 -9.31 18.89 17.50
N ILE A 214 -8.38 18.43 18.34
CA ILE A 214 -8.68 17.88 19.67
C ILE A 214 -8.09 18.69 20.82
N GLY A 215 -7.18 19.62 20.52
CA GLY A 215 -6.53 20.45 21.52
C GLY A 215 -5.42 21.30 20.93
N LEU A 216 -4.65 21.94 21.80
CA LEU A 216 -3.58 22.84 21.42
C LEU A 216 -2.25 22.40 22.05
N VAL A 217 -1.16 22.57 21.28
CA VAL A 217 0.22 22.34 21.76
C VAL A 217 0.50 23.17 23.00
N GLY A 218 1.18 22.58 23.96
CA GLY A 218 1.55 23.23 25.20
C GLY A 218 2.91 22.76 25.75
N ASN A 219 3.11 22.99 27.03
CA ASN A 219 4.29 22.61 27.80
C ASN A 219 3.89 22.23 29.22
N THR A 220 2.79 21.47 29.37
CA THR A 220 2.27 21.05 30.69
C THR A 220 2.80 19.66 31.06
N GLY A 221 3.02 19.41 32.35
CA GLY A 221 3.50 18.12 32.87
C GLY A 221 4.94 18.05 33.28
#